data_cd243d2fc1787a94f55a229390058cd3
#
_entry.id   cd243d2fc1787a94f55a229390058cd3
#
_cell.length_a   1.000
_cell.length_b   1.000
_cell.length_c   1.000
_cell.angle_alpha   90.00
_cell.angle_beta   90.00
_cell.angle_gamma   90.00
#
_symmetry.space_group_name_H-M   'P 1'
#
loop_
_entity.id
_entity.type
_entity.pdbx_description
1 polymer ?
#
loop_
_entity_poly.entity_id
_entity_poly.type
_entity_poly.pdbx_seq_one_letter_code
_entity_poly.pdbx_strand_id
1 'polypeptide(L)'
;MLRREILDLHAYHVPDSSGYIKLDAMENPYRLPHELRSEIAGAVADAAINRYPDPAAASLKEKIRGVTGLPDGAGVLLGNGSDELIQLLAMALNKPGATLLSVEPSFVMYRMIATFTGMRYVGVPLAADFSLDLPATLTAIEREQPALVFLAYPNNPTGNLFSADAVAQIIEAAQGLVVVDEAYYAFAGDSFIPHLAHYPNLLVMRTFSKLGMAXXXXXXXXXXXXXXXXXXXXXXXXXXXXXXXXXXXXXLEHHEVLLQQAEQIKLDRATLYRQLSEITAVQVYPSEANFLLFRVANATEVFDGLKQRGVLIKNLHGGHPMLDDCLRVTVGTSEECAKFVAALQDTLNQLAQGENHA
;
A
#
# COMPACT_ATOMS: atom_id res chain seq x y z
N MET A 1 -3.47 -30.83 -13.16
CA MET A 1 -2.66 -30.70 -11.98
C MET A 1 -2.84 -29.34 -11.32
N LEU A 2 -2.36 -28.25 -11.96
CA LEU A 2 -2.60 -26.90 -11.39
C LEU A 2 -3.94 -26.37 -11.88
N ARG A 3 -4.58 -25.57 -11.04
CA ARG A 3 -5.84 -24.93 -11.41
C ARG A 3 -5.64 -24.00 -12.61
N ARG A 4 -6.62 -23.95 -13.52
CA ARG A 4 -6.52 -23.13 -14.73
C ARG A 4 -6.32 -21.66 -14.42
N GLU A 5 -7.03 -21.15 -13.41
CA GLU A 5 -6.93 -19.74 -13.06
C GLU A 5 -5.55 -19.38 -12.51
N ILE A 6 -4.83 -20.37 -11.94
CA ILE A 6 -3.44 -20.16 -11.52
C ILE A 6 -2.51 -20.16 -12.73
N LEU A 7 -2.74 -21.07 -13.67
CA LEU A 7 -1.93 -21.13 -14.89
C LEU A 7 -2.04 -19.85 -15.71
N ASP A 8 -3.19 -19.20 -15.66
CA ASP A 8 -3.44 -17.99 -16.45
C ASP A 8 -2.84 -16.73 -15.84
N LEU A 9 -2.33 -16.81 -14.59
CA LEU A 9 -1.71 -15.66 -13.94
C LEU A 9 -0.32 -15.42 -14.48
N HIS A 10 0.10 -14.15 -14.41
CA HIS A 10 1.48 -13.76 -14.69
C HIS A 10 2.14 -13.37 -13.37
N ALA A 11 3.40 -13.77 -13.23
CA ALA A 11 4.15 -13.41 -12.02
C ALA A 11 4.26 -11.89 -11.88
N TYR A 12 4.17 -11.42 -10.64
CA TYR A 12 4.41 -10.01 -10.37
C TYR A 12 5.87 -9.69 -10.70
N HIS A 13 6.06 -8.79 -11.64
CA HIS A 13 7.41 -8.48 -12.13
C HIS A 13 8.02 -7.35 -11.31
N VAL A 14 9.22 -7.59 -10.79
CA VAL A 14 10.01 -6.57 -10.10
C VAL A 14 11.22 -6.28 -10.97
N PRO A 15 11.33 -5.09 -11.55
CA PRO A 15 12.47 -4.79 -12.42
C PRO A 15 13.77 -4.66 -11.62
N ASP A 16 14.88 -4.95 -12.29
CA ASP A 16 16.18 -4.75 -11.70
C ASP A 16 16.44 -3.24 -11.60
N SER A 17 16.62 -2.76 -10.38
CA SER A 17 16.81 -1.34 -10.11
C SER A 17 18.27 -0.95 -9.93
N SER A 18 19.21 -1.87 -10.14
CA SER A 18 20.62 -1.60 -9.94
C SER A 18 21.08 -0.44 -10.83
N GLY A 19 21.75 0.54 -10.23
CA GLY A 19 22.31 1.66 -10.96
C GLY A 19 21.34 2.80 -11.27
N TYR A 20 20.08 2.64 -10.92
CA TYR A 20 19.06 3.68 -11.15
C TYR A 20 18.77 4.45 -9.87
N ILE A 21 18.29 5.69 -10.03
CA ILE A 21 17.55 6.36 -8.98
C ILE A 21 16.22 5.63 -8.88
N LYS A 22 15.99 4.95 -7.76
CA LYS A 22 14.88 4.00 -7.62
C LYS A 22 13.65 4.70 -7.05
N LEU A 23 12.67 4.98 -7.90
CA LEU A 23 11.44 5.68 -7.52
C LEU A 23 10.21 4.91 -8.01
N ASP A 24 10.26 3.58 -7.94
CA ASP A 24 9.22 2.73 -8.53
C ASP A 24 8.35 2.00 -7.51
N ALA A 25 8.78 1.87 -6.25
CA ALA A 25 8.15 0.92 -5.35
C ALA A 25 7.66 1.53 -4.04
N MET A 26 7.53 2.84 -3.98
CA MET A 26 7.00 3.56 -2.81
C MET A 26 7.78 3.26 -1.53
N GLU A 27 9.09 3.17 -1.67
CA GLU A 27 9.99 2.93 -0.53
C GLU A 27 10.38 4.25 0.12
N ASN A 28 10.76 4.18 1.40
CA ASN A 28 11.35 5.31 2.09
C ASN A 28 12.77 5.51 1.54
N PRO A 29 13.12 6.71 1.03
CA PRO A 29 14.45 6.90 0.46
C PRO A 29 15.55 7.11 1.50
N TYR A 30 15.20 7.26 2.77
CA TYR A 30 16.17 7.57 3.82
C TYR A 30 16.56 6.31 4.56
N ARG A 31 17.84 6.19 4.85
CA ARG A 31 18.32 5.12 5.71
C ARG A 31 18.10 5.50 7.16
N LEU A 32 18.04 4.50 8.03
CA LEU A 32 17.97 4.73 9.46
C LEU A 32 19.28 5.37 9.94
N PRO A 33 19.22 6.24 10.97
CA PRO A 33 20.44 6.81 11.55
C PRO A 33 21.36 5.72 12.06
N HIS A 34 22.66 6.03 12.09
CA HIS A 34 23.69 5.07 12.49
C HIS A 34 23.40 4.49 13.89
N GLU A 35 23.03 5.33 14.84
CA GLU A 35 22.79 4.88 16.20
C GLU A 35 21.66 3.85 16.25
N LEU A 36 20.59 4.09 15.50
CA LEU A 36 19.46 3.16 15.49
C LEU A 36 19.85 1.86 14.77
N ARG A 37 20.62 1.96 13.70
CA ARG A 37 21.10 0.76 13.01
C ARG A 37 21.98 -0.09 13.94
N SER A 38 22.83 0.56 14.74
CA SER A 38 23.68 -0.16 15.70
C SER A 38 22.85 -0.84 16.77
N GLU A 39 21.84 -0.15 17.27
CA GLU A 39 20.94 -0.73 18.28
C GLU A 39 20.22 -1.95 17.73
N ILE A 40 19.72 -1.85 16.50
CA ILE A 40 19.04 -2.97 15.85
C ILE A 40 20.00 -4.15 15.66
N ALA A 41 21.24 -3.86 15.22
CA ALA A 41 22.23 -4.90 15.01
C ALA A 41 22.53 -5.66 16.31
N GLY A 42 22.64 -4.92 17.42
CA GLY A 42 22.85 -5.56 18.73
C GLY A 42 21.69 -6.44 19.14
N ALA A 43 20.47 -5.95 18.95
CA ALA A 43 19.28 -6.73 19.30
C ALA A 43 19.20 -8.02 18.49
N VAL A 44 19.53 -7.92 17.18
CA VAL A 44 19.50 -9.10 16.31
C VAL A 44 20.59 -10.10 16.74
N ALA A 45 21.78 -9.59 17.06
CA ALA A 45 22.90 -10.46 17.47
C ALA A 45 22.57 -11.22 18.75
N ASP A 46 21.82 -10.60 19.66
CA ASP A 46 21.46 -11.23 20.94
C ASP A 46 20.23 -12.13 20.83
N ALA A 47 19.55 -12.13 19.69
CA ALA A 47 18.34 -12.92 19.55
C ALA A 47 18.63 -14.41 19.60
N ALA A 48 17.78 -15.17 20.30
CA ALA A 48 17.92 -16.62 20.42
C ALA A 48 17.32 -17.29 19.18
N ILE A 49 18.07 -17.24 18.08
CA ILE A 49 17.57 -17.72 16.78
C ILE A 49 17.37 -19.23 16.76
N ASN A 50 17.91 -19.93 17.75
CA ASN A 50 17.72 -21.38 17.91
C ASN A 50 16.43 -21.72 18.66
N ARG A 51 15.64 -20.73 19.02
CA ARG A 51 14.38 -20.96 19.73
C ARG A 51 13.21 -20.38 18.92
N TYR A 52 12.06 -20.99 19.06
CA TYR A 52 10.87 -20.47 18.43
C TYR A 52 10.50 -19.13 19.06
N PRO A 53 10.02 -18.18 18.26
CA PRO A 53 9.57 -16.91 18.81
C PRO A 53 8.28 -17.05 19.61
N ASP A 54 7.95 -15.99 20.38
CA ASP A 54 6.66 -15.91 21.03
C ASP A 54 5.56 -15.85 19.96
N PRO A 55 4.73 -16.88 19.86
CA PRO A 55 3.73 -16.88 18.78
C PRO A 55 2.68 -15.78 18.92
N ALA A 56 2.46 -15.28 20.14
CA ALA A 56 1.51 -14.18 20.36
C ALA A 56 2.14 -12.81 20.08
N ALA A 57 3.48 -12.73 20.04
CA ALA A 57 4.19 -11.46 19.87
C ALA A 57 3.65 -10.37 20.78
N ALA A 58 3.45 -10.70 22.06
CA ALA A 58 2.72 -9.86 23.00
C ALA A 58 3.40 -8.49 23.19
N SER A 59 4.73 -8.50 23.30
CA SER A 59 5.48 -7.27 23.50
C SER A 59 5.34 -6.32 22.31
N LEU A 60 5.44 -6.87 21.10
CA LEU A 60 5.31 -6.07 19.87
C LEU A 60 3.90 -5.51 19.75
N LYS A 61 2.88 -6.32 20.03
CA LYS A 61 1.49 -5.84 19.96
C LYS A 61 1.24 -4.72 20.92
N GLU A 62 1.82 -4.79 22.12
CA GLU A 62 1.65 -3.73 23.11
C GLU A 62 2.27 -2.42 22.62
N LYS A 63 3.45 -2.49 22.02
CA LYS A 63 4.08 -1.29 21.44
C LYS A 63 3.24 -0.73 20.30
N ILE A 64 2.70 -1.59 19.47
CA ILE A 64 1.83 -1.15 18.37
C ILE A 64 0.60 -0.43 18.93
N ARG A 65 -0.02 -0.99 19.97
CA ARG A 65 -1.16 -0.31 20.62
C ARG A 65 -0.79 1.10 21.03
N GLY A 66 0.38 1.25 21.65
CA GLY A 66 0.81 2.54 22.15
C GLY A 66 1.02 3.57 21.05
N VAL A 67 1.66 3.17 19.95
CA VAL A 67 1.98 4.15 18.91
C VAL A 67 0.81 4.41 17.97
N THR A 68 -0.17 3.48 17.85
CA THR A 68 -1.29 3.69 16.96
C THR A 68 -2.51 4.29 17.61
N GLY A 69 -2.56 4.31 18.95
CA GLY A 69 -3.72 4.85 19.66
C GLY A 69 -4.97 4.03 19.47
N LEU A 70 -4.85 2.71 19.51
CA LEU A 70 -6.01 1.84 19.31
C LEU A 70 -7.02 2.04 20.43
N PRO A 71 -8.33 2.02 20.10
CA PRO A 71 -9.34 2.08 21.14
C PRO A 71 -9.32 0.81 21.98
N ASP A 72 -9.83 0.94 23.22
CA ASP A 72 -9.96 -0.21 24.11
C ASP A 72 -10.82 -1.27 23.46
N GLY A 73 -10.41 -2.52 23.64
CA GLY A 73 -11.13 -3.65 23.08
C GLY A 73 -10.74 -4.03 21.66
N ALA A 74 -9.94 -3.21 20.97
CA ALA A 74 -9.45 -3.56 19.65
C ALA A 74 -8.31 -4.55 19.77
N GLY A 75 -8.30 -5.56 18.90
CA GLY A 75 -7.23 -6.53 18.83
C GLY A 75 -6.24 -6.21 17.71
N VAL A 76 -5.08 -6.85 17.77
CA VAL A 76 -4.02 -6.69 16.76
C VAL A 76 -3.68 -8.06 16.19
N LEU A 77 -3.74 -8.17 14.87
CA LEU A 77 -3.28 -9.36 14.14
C LEU A 77 -2.07 -8.96 13.32
N LEU A 78 -1.02 -9.75 13.41
CA LEU A 78 0.24 -9.46 12.71
C LEU A 78 0.47 -10.44 11.57
N GLY A 79 1.14 -9.96 10.53
CA GLY A 79 1.55 -10.78 9.41
C GLY A 79 2.84 -10.26 8.80
N ASN A 80 3.46 -11.08 8.00
CA ASN A 80 4.67 -10.70 7.28
C ASN A 80 4.27 -9.97 6.00
N GLY A 81 4.00 -8.67 6.15
CA GLY A 81 3.52 -7.84 5.08
C GLY A 81 2.01 -7.90 4.93
N SER A 82 1.47 -6.91 4.24
CA SER A 82 0.03 -6.83 4.04
C SER A 82 -0.49 -7.96 3.16
N ASP A 83 0.33 -8.44 2.21
CA ASP A 83 -0.11 -9.52 1.34
C ASP A 83 -0.47 -10.78 2.13
N GLU A 84 0.31 -11.09 3.17
CA GLU A 84 -0.01 -12.26 4.01
C GLU A 84 -1.33 -12.05 4.76
N LEU A 85 -1.56 -10.85 5.27
CA LEU A 85 -2.82 -10.57 5.97
C LEU A 85 -4.02 -10.63 5.04
N ILE A 86 -3.87 -10.10 3.82
CA ILE A 86 -4.95 -10.18 2.83
C ILE A 86 -5.25 -11.65 2.54
N GLN A 87 -4.20 -12.45 2.37
CA GLN A 87 -4.39 -13.87 2.08
C GLN A 87 -5.06 -14.60 3.25
N LEU A 88 -4.64 -14.31 4.48
CA LEU A 88 -5.24 -14.94 5.65
C LEU A 88 -6.73 -14.62 5.76
N LEU A 89 -7.10 -13.36 5.52
CA LEU A 89 -8.50 -12.96 5.57
C LEU A 89 -9.29 -13.66 4.48
N ALA A 90 -8.76 -13.71 3.27
CA ALA A 90 -9.44 -14.37 2.16
C ALA A 90 -9.65 -15.85 2.47
N MET A 91 -8.61 -16.52 2.98
CA MET A 91 -8.71 -17.94 3.32
C MET A 91 -9.75 -18.16 4.42
N ALA A 92 -9.78 -17.29 5.43
CA ALA A 92 -10.69 -17.45 6.56
C ALA A 92 -12.14 -17.26 6.17
N LEU A 93 -12.41 -16.44 5.16
CA LEU A 93 -13.79 -16.06 4.79
C LEU A 93 -14.25 -16.78 3.53
N ASN A 94 -13.44 -17.63 2.93
CA ASN A 94 -13.78 -18.25 1.65
C ASN A 94 -14.69 -19.46 1.87
N LYS A 95 -15.98 -19.24 1.71
CA LYS A 95 -17.01 -20.29 1.65
C LYS A 95 -17.38 -20.45 0.17
N PRO A 96 -18.03 -21.56 -0.20
CA PRO A 96 -18.47 -21.71 -1.59
C PRO A 96 -19.30 -20.51 -2.04
N GLY A 97 -18.89 -19.91 -3.14
CA GLY A 97 -19.55 -18.73 -3.68
C GLY A 97 -19.19 -17.40 -3.04
N ALA A 98 -18.25 -17.39 -2.09
CA ALA A 98 -17.87 -16.15 -1.42
C ALA A 98 -17.18 -15.19 -2.38
N THR A 99 -17.43 -13.90 -2.16
CA THR A 99 -16.94 -12.83 -3.02
C THR A 99 -16.06 -11.88 -2.24
N LEU A 100 -14.96 -11.48 -2.88
CA LEU A 100 -14.10 -10.37 -2.44
C LEU A 100 -14.33 -9.21 -3.40
N LEU A 101 -14.70 -8.06 -2.86
CA LEU A 101 -15.02 -6.88 -3.66
C LEU A 101 -14.02 -5.78 -3.37
N SER A 102 -13.58 -5.09 -4.41
CA SER A 102 -12.80 -3.88 -4.25
C SER A 102 -13.16 -2.92 -5.38
N VAL A 103 -12.50 -1.76 -5.38
CA VAL A 103 -12.69 -0.78 -6.45
C VAL A 103 -11.51 -0.87 -7.40
N GLU A 104 -11.66 -0.31 -8.61
CA GLU A 104 -10.60 -0.37 -9.62
C GLU A 104 -10.47 0.97 -10.33
N PRO A 105 -9.22 1.40 -10.61
CA PRO A 105 -7.95 0.72 -10.30
C PRO A 105 -7.57 0.87 -8.83
N SER A 106 -6.99 -0.19 -8.27
CA SER A 106 -6.51 -0.20 -6.90
C SER A 106 -5.35 -1.19 -6.79
N PHE A 107 -5.01 -1.57 -5.57
CA PHE A 107 -3.88 -2.47 -5.31
C PHE A 107 -4.14 -3.83 -5.96
N VAL A 108 -3.21 -4.25 -6.81
CA VAL A 108 -3.42 -5.44 -7.64
C VAL A 108 -3.53 -6.72 -6.84
N MET A 109 -2.96 -6.75 -5.63
CA MET A 109 -2.95 -7.99 -4.85
C MET A 109 -4.33 -8.39 -4.33
N TYR A 110 -5.28 -7.47 -4.25
CA TYR A 110 -6.64 -7.87 -3.86
C TYR A 110 -7.20 -8.88 -4.85
N ARG A 111 -7.12 -8.56 -6.14
CA ARG A 111 -7.60 -9.47 -7.19
C ARG A 111 -6.76 -10.74 -7.22
N MET A 112 -5.43 -10.61 -7.16
CA MET A 112 -4.55 -11.76 -7.26
C MET A 112 -4.78 -12.75 -6.13
N ILE A 113 -4.92 -12.25 -4.90
CA ILE A 113 -5.12 -13.13 -3.75
C ILE A 113 -6.50 -13.77 -3.78
N ALA A 114 -7.52 -13.04 -4.26
CA ALA A 114 -8.82 -13.68 -4.47
C ALA A 114 -8.68 -14.88 -5.41
N THR A 115 -7.92 -14.71 -6.50
CA THR A 115 -7.68 -15.80 -7.45
C THR A 115 -6.92 -16.95 -6.77
N PHE A 116 -5.83 -16.63 -6.04
CA PHE A 116 -5.03 -17.66 -5.38
C PHE A 116 -5.89 -18.51 -4.45
N THR A 117 -6.77 -17.88 -3.70
CA THR A 117 -7.55 -18.57 -2.67
C THR A 117 -8.86 -19.16 -3.18
N GLY A 118 -9.20 -18.88 -4.44
CA GLY A 118 -10.43 -19.40 -5.01
C GLY A 118 -11.67 -18.59 -4.69
N MET A 119 -11.52 -17.37 -4.16
CA MET A 119 -12.63 -16.46 -3.97
C MET A 119 -13.01 -15.79 -5.28
N ARG A 120 -14.30 -15.53 -5.46
CA ARG A 120 -14.76 -14.77 -6.61
C ARG A 120 -14.43 -13.29 -6.40
N TYR A 121 -13.87 -12.64 -7.42
CA TYR A 121 -13.47 -11.24 -7.32
C TYR A 121 -14.47 -10.34 -8.05
N VAL A 122 -14.85 -9.24 -7.44
CA VAL A 122 -15.69 -8.21 -8.06
C VAL A 122 -14.99 -6.87 -7.91
N GLY A 123 -14.70 -6.22 -9.05
CA GLY A 123 -14.09 -4.89 -9.05
C GLY A 123 -15.10 -3.86 -9.54
N VAL A 124 -15.29 -2.80 -8.77
CA VAL A 124 -16.20 -1.71 -9.11
C VAL A 124 -15.38 -0.54 -9.62
N PRO A 125 -15.61 -0.05 -10.84
CA PRO A 125 -14.81 1.06 -11.35
C PRO A 125 -14.99 2.33 -10.51
N LEU A 126 -13.87 3.02 -10.29
CA LEU A 126 -13.88 4.36 -9.73
C LEU A 126 -14.49 5.35 -10.73
N ALA A 127 -14.88 6.52 -10.25
CA ALA A 127 -15.30 7.60 -11.14
C ALA A 127 -14.08 8.10 -11.93
N ALA A 128 -14.33 8.90 -12.96
CA ALA A 128 -13.28 9.36 -13.86
C ALA A 128 -12.17 10.13 -13.15
N ASP A 129 -12.50 10.80 -12.03
CA ASP A 129 -11.52 11.53 -11.24
C ASP A 129 -10.91 10.67 -10.12
N PHE A 130 -11.14 9.37 -10.17
CA PHE A 130 -10.66 8.38 -9.20
C PHE A 130 -11.34 8.44 -7.84
N SER A 131 -12.40 9.23 -7.69
CA SER A 131 -13.22 9.16 -6.48
C SER A 131 -14.08 7.90 -6.50
N LEU A 132 -14.61 7.53 -5.35
CA LEU A 132 -15.56 6.40 -5.28
C LEU A 132 -16.83 6.75 -6.04
N ASP A 133 -17.27 5.82 -6.86
CA ASP A 133 -18.63 5.85 -7.40
C ASP A 133 -19.50 5.19 -6.35
N LEU A 134 -20.01 5.99 -5.41
CA LEU A 134 -20.71 5.43 -4.27
C LEU A 134 -21.98 4.69 -4.67
N PRO A 135 -22.85 5.24 -5.55
CA PRO A 135 -24.05 4.48 -5.93
C PRO A 135 -23.70 3.13 -6.58
N ALA A 136 -22.69 3.09 -7.46
CA ALA A 136 -22.29 1.84 -8.11
C ALA A 136 -21.73 0.85 -7.11
N THR A 137 -20.95 1.35 -6.15
CA THR A 137 -20.35 0.49 -5.13
C THR A 137 -21.43 -0.10 -4.21
N LEU A 138 -22.36 0.73 -3.76
CA LEU A 138 -23.43 0.25 -2.90
C LEU A 138 -24.32 -0.75 -3.63
N THR A 139 -24.59 -0.52 -4.91
CA THR A 139 -25.37 -1.46 -5.72
C THR A 139 -24.65 -2.81 -5.83
N ALA A 140 -23.33 -2.77 -6.06
CA ALA A 140 -22.55 -4.01 -6.15
C ALA A 140 -22.54 -4.76 -4.82
N ILE A 141 -22.41 -4.04 -3.70
CA ILE A 141 -22.42 -4.68 -2.39
C ILE A 141 -23.77 -5.37 -2.14
N GLU A 142 -24.87 -4.72 -2.47
CA GLU A 142 -26.19 -5.32 -2.30
C GLU A 142 -26.36 -6.54 -3.19
N ARG A 143 -25.93 -6.45 -4.44
CA ARG A 143 -26.07 -7.55 -5.39
C ARG A 143 -25.19 -8.75 -5.04
N GLU A 144 -23.94 -8.48 -4.67
CA GLU A 144 -22.94 -9.55 -4.51
C GLU A 144 -22.82 -10.07 -3.09
N GLN A 145 -23.26 -9.31 -2.11
CA GLN A 145 -23.14 -9.66 -0.68
C GLN A 145 -21.73 -10.16 -0.37
N PRO A 146 -20.70 -9.34 -0.61
CA PRO A 146 -19.32 -9.83 -0.46
C PRO A 146 -19.00 -10.20 0.98
N ALA A 147 -18.22 -11.27 1.14
CA ALA A 147 -17.70 -11.64 2.45
C ALA A 147 -16.61 -10.68 2.91
N LEU A 148 -15.93 -10.03 1.95
CA LEU A 148 -14.74 -9.24 2.23
C LEU A 148 -14.69 -8.09 1.22
N VAL A 149 -14.49 -6.87 1.74
CA VAL A 149 -14.35 -5.66 0.93
C VAL A 149 -13.03 -5.01 1.29
N PHE A 150 -12.23 -4.62 0.29
CA PHE A 150 -11.00 -3.87 0.51
C PHE A 150 -11.12 -2.48 -0.08
N LEU A 151 -10.78 -1.47 0.73
CA LEU A 151 -10.69 -0.08 0.28
C LEU A 151 -9.34 0.47 0.72
N ALA A 152 -8.47 0.76 -0.23
CA ALA A 152 -7.17 1.37 0.07
C ALA A 152 -7.38 2.87 0.34
N TYR A 153 -6.78 3.39 1.41
CA TYR A 153 -7.08 4.72 1.93
C TYR A 153 -5.81 5.31 2.55
N PRO A 154 -4.96 6.02 1.80
CA PRO A 154 -5.06 6.44 0.39
C PRO A 154 -5.01 5.27 -0.58
N ASN A 155 -5.60 5.48 -1.75
CA ASN A 155 -5.62 4.47 -2.78
C ASN A 155 -4.26 4.37 -3.49
N ASN A 156 -3.90 3.18 -3.91
CA ASN A 156 -2.76 2.90 -4.77
C ASN A 156 -3.33 2.30 -6.05
N PRO A 157 -3.09 2.86 -7.23
CA PRO A 157 -2.02 3.80 -7.58
C PRO A 157 -2.44 5.26 -7.71
N THR A 158 -3.64 5.63 -7.31
CA THR A 158 -4.16 6.97 -7.60
C THR A 158 -3.75 8.00 -6.56
N GLY A 159 -3.43 7.59 -5.33
CA GLY A 159 -2.88 8.45 -4.30
C GLY A 159 -3.89 9.23 -3.49
N ASN A 160 -5.15 9.24 -3.87
CA ASN A 160 -6.16 10.06 -3.23
C ASN A 160 -6.79 9.36 -2.02
N LEU A 161 -7.30 10.16 -1.10
CA LEU A 161 -8.20 9.67 -0.04
C LEU A 161 -9.62 9.71 -0.58
N PHE A 162 -10.32 8.59 -0.47
CA PHE A 162 -11.75 8.58 -0.77
C PHE A 162 -12.49 9.40 0.28
N SER A 163 -13.69 9.87 -0.06
CA SER A 163 -14.54 10.55 0.91
C SER A 163 -14.76 9.66 2.14
N ALA A 164 -14.48 10.19 3.32
CA ALA A 164 -14.69 9.42 4.56
C ALA A 164 -16.16 9.05 4.73
N ASP A 165 -17.07 9.96 4.35
CA ASP A 165 -18.50 9.66 4.41
C ASP A 165 -18.87 8.51 3.50
N ALA A 166 -18.28 8.46 2.29
CA ALA A 166 -18.56 7.38 1.35
C ALA A 166 -18.04 6.04 1.89
N VAL A 167 -16.82 6.06 2.45
CA VAL A 167 -16.26 4.84 3.04
C VAL A 167 -17.14 4.36 4.19
N ALA A 168 -17.61 5.28 5.04
CA ALA A 168 -18.48 4.92 6.16
C ALA A 168 -19.79 4.29 5.67
N GLN A 169 -20.37 4.83 4.59
CA GLN A 169 -21.59 4.25 4.04
C GLN A 169 -21.36 2.85 3.49
N ILE A 170 -20.19 2.60 2.90
CA ILE A 170 -19.85 1.27 2.42
C ILE A 170 -19.73 0.30 3.60
N ILE A 171 -19.06 0.71 4.68
CA ILE A 171 -18.94 -0.12 5.88
C ILE A 171 -20.33 -0.47 6.42
N GLU A 172 -21.22 0.51 6.50
CA GLU A 172 -22.55 0.32 7.04
C GLU A 172 -23.39 -0.61 6.15
N ALA A 173 -23.21 -0.53 4.84
CA ALA A 173 -23.99 -1.35 3.90
C ALA A 173 -23.51 -2.80 3.84
N ALA A 174 -22.23 -3.05 4.11
CA ALA A 174 -21.66 -4.38 3.94
C ALA A 174 -22.07 -5.31 5.07
N GLN A 175 -22.49 -6.53 4.70
CA GLN A 175 -22.72 -7.59 5.68
C GLN A 175 -21.45 -8.27 6.10
N GLY A 176 -20.44 -8.28 5.22
CA GLY A 176 -19.15 -8.89 5.50
C GLY A 176 -18.17 -7.91 6.08
N LEU A 177 -16.91 -8.33 6.15
CA LEU A 177 -15.84 -7.50 6.68
C LEU A 177 -15.40 -6.47 5.66
N VAL A 178 -15.12 -5.25 6.13
CA VAL A 178 -14.55 -4.19 5.31
C VAL A 178 -13.18 -3.85 5.87
N VAL A 179 -12.17 -3.99 5.04
CA VAL A 179 -10.79 -3.66 5.39
C VAL A 179 -10.46 -2.31 4.78
N VAL A 180 -10.17 -1.33 5.62
CA VAL A 180 -9.63 -0.05 5.17
C VAL A 180 -8.12 -0.19 5.23
N ASP A 181 -7.49 -0.20 4.06
CA ASP A 181 -6.07 -0.50 3.90
C ASP A 181 -5.29 0.80 3.94
N GLU A 182 -4.68 1.06 5.09
CA GLU A 182 -3.95 2.30 5.36
C GLU A 182 -2.44 2.10 5.21
N ALA A 183 -2.02 1.44 4.13
CA ALA A 183 -0.59 1.21 3.91
C ALA A 183 0.20 2.51 3.88
N TYR A 184 -0.41 3.61 3.46
CA TYR A 184 0.25 4.90 3.31
C TYR A 184 -0.16 5.90 4.39
N TYR A 185 -0.61 5.40 5.55
CA TYR A 185 -1.16 6.26 6.62
C TYR A 185 -0.21 7.35 7.08
N ALA A 186 1.09 7.07 7.02
CA ALA A 186 2.09 8.02 7.53
C ALA A 186 2.12 9.32 6.74
N PHE A 187 1.60 9.30 5.52
CA PHE A 187 1.63 10.46 4.61
C PHE A 187 0.26 11.09 4.44
N ALA A 188 -0.77 10.50 5.04
CA ALA A 188 -2.16 10.90 4.84
C ALA A 188 -2.66 11.75 5.99
N GLY A 189 -3.71 12.52 5.72
CA GLY A 189 -4.31 13.40 6.71
C GLY A 189 -5.48 12.82 7.47
N ASP A 190 -5.78 11.52 7.31
CA ASP A 190 -6.94 10.92 7.96
C ASP A 190 -6.71 9.44 8.19
N SER A 191 -7.54 8.85 9.07
CA SER A 191 -7.46 7.44 9.42
C SER A 191 -8.82 6.95 9.89
N PHE A 192 -9.08 5.66 9.67
CA PHE A 192 -10.27 5.02 10.22
C PHE A 192 -10.03 4.33 11.57
N ILE A 193 -8.82 4.40 12.11
CA ILE A 193 -8.54 3.85 13.44
C ILE A 193 -9.54 4.36 14.51
N PRO A 194 -9.86 5.68 14.55
CA PRO A 194 -10.81 6.13 15.59
C PRO A 194 -12.22 5.56 15.44
N HIS A 195 -12.55 5.01 14.28
CA HIS A 195 -13.90 4.47 14.03
C HIS A 195 -14.04 2.99 14.32
N LEU A 196 -12.97 2.33 14.76
CA LEU A 196 -13.02 0.89 15.01
C LEU A 196 -14.08 0.51 16.03
N ALA A 197 -14.30 1.35 17.04
CA ALA A 197 -15.29 1.07 18.08
C ALA A 197 -16.73 1.17 17.56
N HIS A 198 -16.94 1.89 16.47
CA HIS A 198 -18.30 2.15 15.95
C HIS A 198 -18.78 1.10 14.97
N TYR A 199 -17.84 0.38 14.32
CA TYR A 199 -18.20 -0.53 13.23
C TYR A 199 -17.64 -1.91 13.52
N PRO A 200 -18.48 -2.87 13.91
CA PRO A 200 -17.98 -4.20 14.27
C PRO A 200 -17.41 -4.97 13.09
N ASN A 201 -17.75 -4.59 11.85
CA ASN A 201 -17.21 -5.26 10.66
C ASN A 201 -16.06 -4.51 10.02
N LEU A 202 -15.49 -3.51 10.70
CA LEU A 202 -14.36 -2.73 10.17
C LEU A 202 -13.05 -3.31 10.68
N LEU A 203 -12.12 -3.52 9.75
CA LEU A 203 -10.71 -3.78 10.06
C LEU A 203 -9.87 -2.67 9.42
N VAL A 204 -8.85 -2.22 10.14
CA VAL A 204 -7.89 -1.27 9.59
C VAL A 204 -6.55 -1.99 9.46
N MET A 205 -6.01 -1.98 8.25
CA MET A 205 -4.75 -2.66 7.96
C MET A 205 -3.67 -1.63 7.73
N ARG A 206 -2.52 -1.81 8.38
CA ARG A 206 -1.37 -0.93 8.22
C ARG A 206 -0.12 -1.75 8.00
N THR A 207 0.91 -1.10 7.49
CA THR A 207 2.19 -1.73 7.27
C THR A 207 3.29 -0.76 7.67
N PHE A 208 4.41 -1.32 8.14
CA PHE A 208 5.60 -0.52 8.38
C PHE A 208 6.50 -0.46 7.13
N SER A 209 6.16 -1.20 6.09
CA SER A 209 6.95 -1.24 4.86
C SER A 209 7.16 0.13 4.25
N LYS A 210 6.10 0.90 4.15
CA LYS A 210 6.18 2.21 3.49
C LYS A 210 6.75 3.28 4.40
N LEU A 211 6.73 3.03 5.68
CA LEU A 211 7.31 3.97 6.64
C LEU A 211 8.83 3.85 6.71
N GLY A 212 9.38 2.71 6.28
CA GLY A 212 10.83 2.55 6.20
C GLY A 212 11.36 1.22 6.66
N MET A 213 10.49 0.22 6.86
CA MET A 213 10.91 -1.12 7.29
C MET A 213 10.39 -2.16 6.29
N ALA A 214 10.86 -2.07 5.12
CA ALA A 214 10.35 -2.85 3.98
C ALA A 214 10.40 -4.37 4.14
N UNK A 215 11.21 -4.76 4.97
CA UNK A 215 11.35 -6.18 5.16
C UNK A 215 10.47 -6.70 6.21
N UNK A 216 9.98 -5.87 6.97
CA UNK A 216 9.22 -6.27 8.08
C UNK A 216 7.84 -5.73 7.90
N UNK A 217 7.26 -6.34 7.60
CA UNK A 217 5.95 -5.90 7.35
C UNK A 217 5.02 -6.38 8.40
N UNK A 218 4.81 -5.86 9.28
CA UNK A 218 3.78 -6.14 10.20
C UNK A 218 2.62 -5.31 9.81
N UNK A 219 1.76 -5.85 9.64
CA UNK A 219 0.56 -5.19 9.32
C UNK A 219 -0.31 -5.31 10.51
N UNK A 220 -0.84 -4.44 10.83
CA UNK A 220 -1.69 -4.43 11.96
C UNK A 220 -3.06 -4.39 11.40
N UNK A 221 -3.74 -5.20 11.71
CA UNK A 221 -5.14 -5.21 11.42
C UNK A 221 -5.79 -4.94 12.73
N UNK A 222 -6.31 -4.05 12.87
CA UNK A 222 -6.98 -3.69 14.10
C UNK A 222 -8.40 -4.05 13.84
N UNK A 223 -8.69 -4.84 14.48
CA UNK A 223 -10.02 -5.41 14.34
C UNK A 223 -10.76 -5.36 15.63
N UNK A 224 -11.88 -5.51 15.50
CA UNK A 224 -12.67 -5.61 16.70
C UNK A 224 -12.36 -6.95 17.27
N UNK A 225 -12.29 -7.00 18.36
CA UNK A 225 -11.93 -8.09 19.16
C UNK A 225 -12.54 -9.42 18.80
N UNK A 226 -13.60 -9.42 18.51
CA UNK A 226 -14.27 -10.64 18.26
C UNK A 226 -13.86 -11.30 16.97
N UNK A 227 -13.73 -10.60 16.07
CA UNK A 227 -13.39 -11.08 14.81
C UNK A 227 -11.93 -11.44 14.70
N UNK A 228 -11.23 -10.83 15.36
CA UNK A 228 -9.83 -11.00 15.41
C UNK A 228 -9.42 -12.29 16.08
N UNK A 229 -10.06 -12.61 16.96
CA UNK A 229 -9.80 -13.79 17.69
C UNK A 229 -10.04 -15.02 16.85
N UNK A 230 -10.87 -14.91 16.08
CA UNK A 230 -11.18 -15.99 15.22
C UNK A 230 -10.19 -16.09 14.06
N UNK A 231 -9.83 -15.13 13.66
CA UNK A 231 -8.84 -15.01 12.66
C UNK A 231 -7.46 -15.44 13.13
N UNK A 232 -7.30 -15.35 14.19
CA UNK A 232 -6.11 -15.80 14.83
C UNK A 232 -5.97 -17.31 14.85
N UNK A 233 -6.88 -17.83 14.79
CA UNK A 233 -6.94 -19.25 14.65
C UNK A 233 -6.44 -19.72 13.32
N UNK A 234 -6.55 -18.98 12.40
CA UNK A 234 -6.09 -19.26 11.09
C UNK A 234 -4.66 -18.85 10.90
N UNK A 235 -4.26 -18.24 11.77
CA UNK A 235 -2.91 -17.76 11.66
C UNK A 235 -2.02 -18.91 11.92
N UNK A 236 -1.22 -18.99 11.08
CA UNK A 236 -0.26 -20.00 11.30
C UNK A 236 0.65 -19.59 12.38
N UNK A 237 1.12 -20.24 12.94
CA UNK A 237 2.06 -19.98 13.95
C UNK A 237 3.26 -19.34 13.43
N UNK A 238 3.33 -19.19 12.39
CA UNK A 238 4.45 -18.62 11.76
C UNK A 238 4.62 -17.23 12.02
N UNK A 239 4.64 -17.07 12.88
CA UNK A 239 4.84 -15.78 13.30
C UNK A 239 5.96 -15.14 12.60
N UNK A 240 6.16 -14.21 12.81
CA UNK A 240 7.21 -13.38 12.31
C UNK A 240 8.49 -13.94 12.83
N UNK A 241 9.31 -13.96 12.19
CA UNK A 241 10.62 -14.38 12.59
C UNK A 241 11.16 -13.65 13.78
N UNK A 242 12.07 -14.17 14.39
CA UNK A 242 12.75 -13.61 15.54
C UNK A 242 13.49 -12.34 15.21
N UNK A 243 13.93 -12.29 14.07
CA UNK A 243 14.65 -11.12 13.61
C UNK A 243 13.76 -9.99 13.26
N UNK A 244 12.63 -10.30 12.77
CA UNK A 244 11.63 -9.30 12.49
C UNK A 244 11.04 -8.72 13.73
N UNK A 245 10.87 -9.43 14.57
CA UNK A 245 10.30 -9.00 15.83
C UNK A 245 11.27 -8.12 16.61
N UNK A 246 12.40 -8.47 16.53
CA UNK A 246 13.45 -7.67 17.14
C UNK A 246 13.69 -6.38 16.40
N UNK A 247 13.53 -6.44 15.13
CA UNK A 247 13.69 -5.22 14.36
C UNK A 247 12.53 -4.29 14.50
N UNK A 248 11.37 -4.82 14.55
CA UNK A 248 10.20 -4.01 14.76
C UNK A 248 10.12 -3.41 16.13
N UNK A 249 10.54 -4.04 16.99
CA UNK A 249 10.55 -3.52 18.32
C UNK A 249 11.53 -2.37 18.52
N UNK A 250 12.51 -2.41 17.90
CA UNK A 250 13.50 -1.35 17.94
C UNK A 250 13.08 -0.14 17.11
N UNK A 251 12.50 -0.38 16.09
CA UNK A 251 11.94 0.65 15.28
C UNK A 251 10.82 1.38 15.94
N LEU A 252 9.97 0.74 16.62
CA LEU A 252 8.84 1.44 17.29
C LEU A 252 9.28 2.29 18.47
N GLU A 253 10.29 1.87 19.16
CA GLU A 253 10.82 2.70 20.25
C GLU A 253 11.34 4.05 19.76
N HIS A 254 11.74 4.09 18.51
CA HIS A 254 12.29 5.29 17.88
C HIS A 254 11.45 5.72 16.68
N HIS A 255 10.14 5.46 16.73
CA HIS A 255 9.29 5.70 15.57
C HIS A 255 9.23 7.17 15.18
N GLU A 256 9.57 8.08 16.09
CA GLU A 256 9.60 9.50 15.77
C GLU A 256 10.65 9.81 14.67
N VAL A 257 11.71 9.02 14.56
CA VAL A 257 12.67 9.18 13.47
C VAL A 257 11.97 8.93 12.14
N LEU A 258 11.20 7.87 12.07
CA LEU A 258 10.48 7.53 10.84
C LEU A 258 9.40 8.56 10.54
N LEU A 259 8.73 9.07 11.58
CA LEU A 259 7.73 10.12 11.39
C LEU A 259 8.34 11.41 10.87
N GLN A 260 9.55 11.75 11.36
CA GLN A 260 10.25 12.92 10.84
C GLN A 260 10.61 12.74 9.36
N GLN A 261 11.04 11.54 8.99
CA GLN A 261 11.30 11.24 7.59
C GLN A 261 10.02 11.36 6.76
N ALA A 262 8.90 10.89 7.29
CA ALA A 262 7.61 11.00 6.60
C ALA A 262 7.21 12.47 6.41
N GLU A 263 7.49 13.33 7.40
CA GLU A 263 7.21 14.76 7.25
C GLU A 263 8.04 15.38 6.14
N GLN A 264 9.31 15.00 6.03
CA GLN A 264 10.15 15.48 4.94
C GLN A 264 9.62 15.00 3.59
N ILE A 265 9.17 13.74 3.53
CA ILE A 265 8.59 13.20 2.31
C ILE A 265 7.35 14.00 1.91
N LYS A 266 6.51 14.37 2.88
CA LYS A 266 5.31 15.17 2.58
C LYS A 266 5.68 16.54 2.02
N LEU A 267 6.74 17.17 2.57
CA LEU A 267 7.21 18.45 2.03
C LEU A 267 7.70 18.29 0.59
N ASP A 268 8.49 17.24 0.34
CA ASP A 268 9.01 17.00 -1.00
C ASP A 268 7.90 16.58 -1.96
N ARG A 269 6.86 15.88 -1.46
CA ARG A 269 5.69 15.59 -2.28
C ARG A 269 5.01 16.87 -2.76
N ALA A 270 4.86 17.84 -1.88
CA ALA A 270 4.22 19.11 -2.25
C ALA A 270 5.03 19.84 -3.32
N THR A 271 6.37 19.87 -3.15
CA THR A 271 7.24 20.49 -4.13
C THR A 271 7.15 19.78 -5.48
N LEU A 272 7.22 18.45 -5.45
CA LEU A 272 7.16 17.65 -6.67
C LEU A 272 5.82 17.83 -7.37
N TYR A 273 4.73 17.83 -6.62
CA TYR A 273 3.39 18.05 -7.19
C TYR A 273 3.33 19.39 -7.91
N ARG A 274 3.83 20.45 -7.27
CA ARG A 274 3.84 21.77 -7.88
C ARG A 274 4.66 21.79 -9.16
N GLN A 275 5.86 21.18 -9.12
CA GLN A 275 6.73 21.16 -10.30
C GLN A 275 6.09 20.39 -11.46
N LEU A 276 5.44 19.27 -11.18
CA LEU A 276 4.77 18.51 -12.23
C LEU A 276 3.56 19.27 -12.77
N SER A 277 2.85 19.98 -11.89
CA SER A 277 1.71 20.79 -12.32
C SER A 277 2.11 21.90 -13.30
N GLU A 278 3.35 22.36 -13.25
CA GLU A 278 3.83 23.41 -14.12
C GLU A 278 4.28 22.90 -15.49
N ILE A 279 4.36 21.60 -15.70
CA ILE A 279 4.72 21.03 -17.00
C ILE A 279 3.45 20.83 -17.80
N THR A 280 3.33 21.56 -18.91
CA THR A 280 2.08 21.58 -19.70
C THR A 280 1.66 20.19 -20.16
N ALA A 281 2.63 19.35 -20.55
CA ALA A 281 2.34 18.01 -21.08
C ALA A 281 1.88 17.03 -20.02
N VAL A 282 1.94 17.38 -18.73
CA VAL A 282 1.71 16.45 -17.62
C VAL A 282 0.43 16.84 -16.89
N GLN A 283 -0.41 15.82 -16.63
CA GLN A 283 -1.54 15.97 -15.72
C GLN A 283 -1.20 15.18 -14.45
N VAL A 284 -0.92 15.89 -13.35
CA VAL A 284 -0.59 15.24 -12.10
C VAL A 284 -1.83 15.22 -11.19
N TYR A 285 -1.96 14.15 -10.40
CA TYR A 285 -3.11 13.98 -9.51
C TYR A 285 -2.68 14.26 -8.08
N PRO A 286 -3.55 14.91 -7.28
CA PRO A 286 -3.23 15.14 -5.86
C PRO A 286 -3.06 13.82 -5.13
N SER A 287 -2.18 13.79 -4.13
CA SER A 287 -1.85 12.56 -3.42
C SER A 287 -1.74 12.80 -1.94
N GLU A 288 -2.22 11.81 -1.17
CA GLU A 288 -2.04 11.71 0.27
C GLU A 288 -1.09 10.55 0.63
N ALA A 289 -0.35 10.04 -0.37
CA ALA A 289 0.57 8.93 -0.19
C ALA A 289 2.00 9.40 -0.43
N ASN A 290 2.94 8.48 -0.54
CA ASN A 290 4.34 8.81 -0.81
C ASN A 290 4.69 8.65 -2.29
N PHE A 291 3.74 8.87 -3.14
CA PHE A 291 3.93 8.81 -4.59
C PHE A 291 2.95 9.75 -5.27
N LEU A 292 3.22 10.04 -6.53
CA LEU A 292 2.30 10.82 -7.38
C LEU A 292 1.98 10.02 -8.63
N LEU A 293 0.70 9.98 -8.97
CA LEU A 293 0.24 9.49 -10.27
C LEU A 293 0.20 10.66 -11.23
N PHE A 294 0.68 10.47 -12.45
CA PHE A 294 0.55 11.49 -13.47
C PHE A 294 0.31 10.85 -14.83
N ARG A 295 -0.38 11.60 -15.68
CA ARG A 295 -0.73 11.17 -17.03
C ARG A 295 0.04 12.01 -18.02
N VAL A 296 0.61 11.34 -19.04
CA VAL A 296 1.41 12.03 -20.06
C VAL A 296 1.28 11.22 -21.36
N ALA A 297 1.08 11.92 -22.46
CA ALA A 297 0.97 11.23 -23.77
C ALA A 297 2.23 10.42 -24.03
N ASN A 298 2.04 9.25 -24.62
CA ASN A 298 3.15 8.34 -24.96
C ASN A 298 3.93 7.93 -23.71
N ALA A 299 3.18 7.55 -22.66
CA ALA A 299 3.76 7.30 -21.35
C ALA A 299 4.87 6.25 -21.37
N THR A 300 4.71 5.19 -22.18
CA THR A 300 5.75 4.15 -22.24
C THR A 300 7.05 4.70 -22.81
N GLU A 301 6.98 5.56 -23.82
CA GLU A 301 8.18 6.22 -24.34
C GLU A 301 8.80 7.17 -23.33
N VAL A 302 7.96 7.87 -22.55
CA VAL A 302 8.45 8.73 -21.47
C VAL A 302 9.14 7.88 -20.39
N PHE A 303 8.52 6.77 -20.02
CA PHE A 303 9.11 5.83 -19.06
C PHE A 303 10.49 5.35 -19.54
N ASP A 304 10.59 4.95 -20.80
CA ASP A 304 11.85 4.49 -21.40
C ASP A 304 12.88 5.61 -21.40
N GLY A 305 12.50 6.83 -21.72
CA GLY A 305 13.42 7.96 -21.73
C GLY A 305 13.94 8.30 -20.35
N LEU A 306 13.11 8.19 -19.32
CA LEU A 306 13.53 8.36 -17.94
C LEU A 306 14.55 7.28 -17.56
N LYS A 307 14.26 6.05 -17.95
CA LYS A 307 15.16 4.93 -17.66
C LYS A 307 16.50 5.12 -18.32
N GLN A 308 16.52 5.59 -19.56
CA GLN A 308 17.77 5.91 -20.26
C GLN A 308 18.58 6.98 -19.53
N ARG A 309 17.91 7.84 -18.78
CA ARG A 309 18.54 8.92 -18.01
C ARG A 309 18.80 8.54 -16.54
N GLY A 310 18.66 7.24 -16.24
CA GLY A 310 19.01 6.71 -14.93
C GLY A 310 17.94 6.81 -13.87
N VAL A 311 16.67 7.03 -14.24
CA VAL A 311 15.58 7.17 -13.29
C VAL A 311 14.55 6.09 -13.54
N LEU A 312 14.26 5.28 -12.52
CA LEU A 312 13.30 4.18 -12.64
C LEU A 312 12.03 4.54 -11.86
N ILE A 313 10.91 4.67 -12.57
CA ILE A 313 9.60 4.86 -11.97
C ILE A 313 8.70 3.69 -12.37
N LYS A 314 7.41 3.78 -12.12
CA LYS A 314 6.48 2.69 -12.44
C LYS A 314 5.63 3.06 -13.64
N ASN A 315 5.63 2.17 -14.63
CA ASN A 315 4.76 2.32 -15.81
C ASN A 315 3.45 1.58 -15.55
N LEU A 316 2.35 2.32 -15.53
CA LEU A 316 1.02 1.75 -15.27
C LEU A 316 0.19 1.66 -16.53
N HIS A 317 0.71 2.12 -17.66
CA HIS A 317 0.00 2.04 -18.92
C HIS A 317 -0.31 0.57 -19.26
N GLY A 318 -1.54 0.31 -19.63
CA GLY A 318 -1.97 -1.03 -20.02
C GLY A 318 -2.48 -1.90 -18.88
N GLY A 319 -2.32 -1.46 -17.63
CA GLY A 319 -2.79 -2.26 -16.50
C GLY A 319 -4.28 -2.16 -16.23
N HIS A 320 -4.89 -1.06 -16.60
CA HIS A 320 -6.32 -0.82 -16.47
C HIS A 320 -6.67 0.30 -17.46
N PRO A 321 -7.84 0.26 -18.08
CA PRO A 321 -8.17 1.32 -19.07
C PRO A 321 -8.12 2.72 -18.49
N MET A 322 -8.51 2.90 -17.22
CA MET A 322 -8.45 4.23 -16.58
C MET A 322 -7.03 4.71 -16.33
N LEU A 323 -6.03 3.83 -16.44
CA LEU A 323 -4.63 4.18 -16.23
C LEU A 323 -3.85 4.31 -17.53
N ASP A 324 -4.54 4.35 -18.67
CA ASP A 324 -3.85 4.56 -19.95
C ASP A 324 -3.04 5.83 -19.89
N ASP A 325 -1.79 5.75 -20.35
CA ASP A 325 -0.82 6.85 -20.32
C ASP A 325 -0.51 7.36 -18.92
N CYS A 326 -0.64 6.52 -17.90
CA CYS A 326 -0.31 6.90 -16.52
C CYS A 326 1.00 6.27 -16.08
N LEU A 327 1.78 7.09 -15.36
CA LEU A 327 3.01 6.68 -14.68
C LEU A 327 2.90 7.07 -13.22
N ARG A 328 3.65 6.36 -12.36
CA ARG A 328 3.65 6.66 -10.92
C ARG A 328 5.08 6.84 -10.46
N VAL A 329 5.35 7.97 -9.79
CA VAL A 329 6.67 8.28 -9.27
C VAL A 329 6.61 8.30 -7.75
N THR A 330 7.51 7.56 -7.11
CA THR A 330 7.68 7.60 -5.66
C THR A 330 8.37 8.93 -5.29
N VAL A 331 7.99 9.50 -4.15
CA VAL A 331 8.67 10.68 -3.63
C VAL A 331 9.98 10.23 -3.00
N GLY A 332 11.10 10.60 -3.63
CA GLY A 332 12.43 10.32 -3.12
C GLY A 332 12.96 11.45 -2.25
N THR A 333 14.28 11.48 -2.06
CA THR A 333 14.90 12.63 -1.42
C THR A 333 14.71 13.87 -2.29
N SER A 334 14.93 15.04 -1.71
CA SER A 334 14.82 16.29 -2.47
C SER A 334 15.71 16.25 -3.72
N GLU A 335 16.93 15.72 -3.58
CA GLU A 335 17.85 15.62 -4.71
C GLU A 335 17.32 14.64 -5.76
N GLU A 336 16.82 13.50 -5.33
CA GLU A 336 16.28 12.50 -6.27
C GLU A 336 15.08 13.05 -7.02
N CYS A 337 14.20 13.76 -6.32
CA CYS A 337 13.04 14.37 -6.97
C CYS A 337 13.46 15.40 -8.00
N ALA A 338 14.48 16.23 -7.68
CA ALA A 338 14.97 17.24 -8.62
C ALA A 338 15.55 16.57 -9.87
N LYS A 339 16.30 15.48 -9.68
CA LYS A 339 16.86 14.76 -10.82
C LYS A 339 15.76 14.13 -11.68
N PHE A 340 14.71 13.61 -11.03
CA PHE A 340 13.56 13.08 -11.78
C PHE A 340 12.92 14.17 -12.64
N VAL A 341 12.66 15.34 -12.07
CA VAL A 341 12.00 16.41 -12.81
C VAL A 341 12.86 16.84 -14.00
N ALA A 342 14.18 16.99 -13.80
CA ALA A 342 15.09 17.35 -14.88
C ALA A 342 15.07 16.28 -15.98
N ALA A 343 15.12 15.00 -15.61
CA ALA A 343 15.10 13.92 -16.58
C ALA A 343 13.79 13.89 -17.34
N LEU A 344 12.67 14.17 -16.67
CA LEU A 344 11.37 14.19 -17.29
C LEU A 344 11.29 15.33 -18.33
N GLN A 345 11.73 16.53 -17.96
CA GLN A 345 11.74 17.66 -18.88
C GLN A 345 12.62 17.37 -20.09
N ASP A 346 13.81 16.79 -19.88
CA ASP A 346 14.69 16.44 -20.99
C ASP A 346 14.05 15.39 -21.91
N THR A 347 13.40 14.40 -21.32
CA THR A 347 12.71 13.37 -22.10
C THR A 347 11.61 13.97 -22.95
N LEU A 348 10.78 14.80 -22.34
CA LEU A 348 9.66 15.42 -23.05
C LEU A 348 10.16 16.32 -24.17
N ASN A 349 11.24 17.08 -23.94
CA ASN A 349 11.82 17.91 -24.97
C ASN A 349 12.35 17.07 -26.14
N GLN A 350 13.02 15.97 -25.85
CA GLN A 350 13.53 15.10 -26.89
C GLN A 350 12.42 14.50 -27.74
N LEU A 351 11.34 14.05 -27.07
CA LEU A 351 10.21 13.46 -27.79
C LEU A 351 9.51 14.51 -28.68
N ALA A 352 9.38 15.74 -28.18
CA ALA A 352 8.77 16.82 -28.97
C ALA A 352 9.61 17.13 -30.20
N GLN A 353 10.94 17.13 -30.07
CA GLN A 353 11.83 17.37 -31.19
C GLN A 353 11.72 16.26 -32.24
N GLY A 354 11.61 15.00 -31.78
CA GLY A 354 11.44 13.89 -32.68
C GLY A 354 10.14 13.98 -33.48
N GLU A 355 9.06 14.40 -32.85
CA GLU A 355 7.78 14.59 -33.52
C GLU A 355 7.89 15.69 -34.59
N ASN A 356 8.61 16.75 -34.28
CA ASN A 356 8.74 17.86 -35.24
C ASN A 356 9.57 17.46 -36.46
N HIS A 357 10.43 16.46 -36.34
CA HIS A 357 11.26 15.99 -37.45
C HIS A 357 10.65 14.80 -38.17
N ALA A 358 9.57 14.26 -37.66
CA ALA A 358 8.88 13.17 -38.32
C ALA A 358 7.85 13.70 -39.33
#